data_22f792d413ba3acb5436e9d400ef973e
#
_entry.id   22f792d413ba3acb5436e9d400ef973e
#
_cell.length_a   1.000
_cell.length_b   1.000
_cell.length_c   1.000
_cell.angle_alpha   90.00
_cell.angle_beta   90.00
_cell.angle_gamma   90.00
#
_symmetry.space_group_name_H-M   'P 1'
#
loop_
_entity.id
_entity.type
_entity.pdbx_description
1 polymer ?
#
loop_
_entity_poly.entity_id
_entity_poly.type
_entity_poly.pdbx_seq_one_letter_code
_entity_poly.pdbx_strand_id
1 'polypeptide(L)'
;EMANYAWDLKKDPEGGRDIIEEILLVTCTADVALMTASIERAGKIVAGVNAARDLANARANVMTPQAFCAEVIRLAAGLPIEIEVLKPRDMKALGMGGVLNVGKGSASKSRFLIMKLMAGSAGVRPTMLVGKGVVHDTGGLAIKPAESAVDMHWDKSGGATVVGAILTAAMLGVKKNIIALVPLVENSISSKAYRNGDIITMMDGTTVEVINTDAEGRLILADALTYAKRFDPRLVIDVATLTGSQRTALGNLTGLFTRDDENGDLLANQLIDLGKRVGDPVWRLPLSAVHEEQVKSDYADLRNTGKLGALAGASTAAAFLKQFVPDCQWAHLDMAGAMTAADDEYLAKGAKGACVRLLVKMVETY
;
A
#
# COMPACT_ATOMS: atom_id res chain seq x y z
N GLU A 1 7.24 -11.62 19.30
CA GLU A 1 8.12 -10.85 18.40
C GLU A 1 7.49 -9.51 17.99
N MET A 2 6.20 -9.45 17.61
CA MET A 2 5.53 -8.19 17.28
C MET A 2 5.47 -7.22 18.47
N ALA A 3 5.24 -7.71 19.68
CA ALA A 3 5.21 -6.91 20.91
C ALA A 3 6.59 -6.36 21.29
N ASN A 4 7.66 -7.09 20.96
CA ASN A 4 9.03 -6.65 21.23
C ASN A 4 9.61 -5.76 20.14
N TYR A 5 8.86 -5.51 19.06
CA TYR A 5 9.32 -4.64 17.99
C TYR A 5 9.48 -3.20 18.50
N ALA A 6 10.59 -2.58 18.15
CA ALA A 6 10.81 -1.18 18.41
C ALA A 6 11.58 -0.54 17.27
N TRP A 7 11.23 0.66 16.93
CA TRP A 7 11.94 1.52 15.99
C TRP A 7 12.29 2.83 16.65
N ASP A 8 13.55 2.99 17.01
CA ASP A 8 14.10 4.28 17.38
C ASP A 8 15.60 4.36 17.01
N LEU A 9 16.12 5.57 16.90
CA LEU A 9 17.51 5.87 16.58
C LEU A 9 18.18 6.62 17.73
N LYS A 10 17.65 6.54 18.96
CA LYS A 10 18.26 7.15 20.14
C LYS A 10 19.57 6.45 20.45
N LYS A 11 20.61 7.25 20.73
CA LYS A 11 21.92 6.73 21.12
C LYS A 11 21.85 5.98 22.47
N ASP A 12 21.13 6.56 23.40
CA ASP A 12 20.88 5.98 24.73
C ASP A 12 19.38 6.07 25.01
N PRO A 13 18.58 5.02 24.76
CA PRO A 13 17.16 5.02 25.08
C PRO A 13 17.00 5.08 26.61
N GLU A 14 16.38 6.14 27.10
CA GLU A 14 16.02 6.27 28.53
C GLU A 14 15.02 5.18 28.92
N GLY A 15 15.35 4.45 29.97
CA GLY A 15 14.55 3.33 30.46
C GLY A 15 14.80 2.05 29.67
N GLY A 16 15.21 1.00 30.34
CA GLY A 16 15.30 -0.33 29.76
C GLY A 16 13.95 -0.71 29.14
N ARG A 17 13.96 -1.31 27.97
CA ARG A 17 12.74 -1.90 27.42
C ARG A 17 12.48 -3.20 28.15
N ASP A 18 11.27 -3.35 28.68
CA ASP A 18 10.79 -4.65 29.12
C ASP A 18 10.62 -5.55 27.86
N ILE A 19 11.60 -6.36 27.59
CA ILE A 19 11.57 -7.33 26.48
C ILE A 19 10.98 -8.63 27.02
N ILE A 20 9.98 -9.16 26.33
CA ILE A 20 9.50 -10.52 26.59
C ILE A 20 10.58 -11.49 26.11
N GLU A 21 11.28 -12.09 27.04
CA GLU A 21 12.37 -13.02 26.75
C GLU A 21 11.85 -14.43 26.42
N GLU A 22 10.77 -14.85 27.09
CA GLU A 22 10.20 -16.19 26.95
C GLU A 22 8.66 -16.14 26.95
N ILE A 23 8.05 -16.92 26.11
CA ILE A 23 6.61 -17.20 26.11
C ILE A 23 6.41 -18.71 26.25
N LEU A 24 5.86 -19.14 27.38
CA LEU A 24 5.51 -20.54 27.63
C LEU A 24 4.09 -20.83 27.14
N LEU A 25 3.96 -21.63 26.09
CA LEU A 25 2.69 -22.14 25.61
C LEU A 25 2.41 -23.51 26.20
N VAL A 26 1.33 -23.62 26.99
CA VAL A 26 0.90 -24.86 27.63
C VAL A 26 -0.21 -25.54 26.80
N THR A 27 0.02 -26.78 26.40
CA THR A 27 -0.94 -27.58 25.64
C THR A 27 -0.90 -29.05 26.07
N CYS A 28 -1.89 -29.84 25.65
CA CYS A 28 -1.82 -31.28 25.85
C CYS A 28 -0.86 -31.94 24.88
N THR A 29 -0.35 -33.13 25.23
CA THR A 29 0.67 -33.86 24.46
C THR A 29 0.21 -34.17 23.02
N ALA A 30 -1.08 -34.40 22.80
CA ALA A 30 -1.64 -34.69 21.49
C ALA A 30 -1.54 -33.49 20.51
N ASP A 31 -1.48 -32.29 21.01
CA ASP A 31 -1.52 -31.05 20.20
C ASP A 31 -0.13 -30.40 19.99
N VAL A 32 0.95 -30.99 20.53
CA VAL A 32 2.30 -30.40 20.45
C VAL A 32 2.74 -30.15 18.99
N ALA A 33 2.53 -31.14 18.10
CA ALA A 33 2.91 -31.00 16.70
C ALA A 33 2.14 -29.87 15.99
N LEU A 34 0.84 -29.76 16.25
CA LEU A 34 0.00 -28.69 15.71
C LEU A 34 0.42 -27.32 16.24
N MET A 35 0.74 -27.24 17.54
CA MET A 35 1.21 -26.03 18.18
C MET A 35 2.56 -25.59 17.58
N THR A 36 3.51 -26.51 17.43
CA THR A 36 4.82 -26.23 16.81
C THR A 36 4.67 -25.68 15.39
N ALA A 37 3.88 -26.33 14.55
CA ALA A 37 3.62 -25.86 13.20
C ALA A 37 2.96 -24.46 13.18
N SER A 38 2.06 -24.19 14.13
CA SER A 38 1.39 -22.90 14.29
C SER A 38 2.38 -21.81 14.70
N ILE A 39 3.32 -22.08 15.59
CA ILE A 39 4.37 -21.15 16.01
C ILE A 39 5.30 -20.82 14.83
N GLU A 40 5.77 -21.83 14.08
CA GLU A 40 6.61 -21.62 12.90
C GLU A 40 5.91 -20.77 11.85
N ARG A 41 4.62 -21.05 11.60
CA ARG A 41 3.80 -20.23 10.69
C ARG A 41 3.66 -18.79 11.19
N ALA A 42 3.37 -18.61 12.48
CA ALA A 42 3.27 -17.30 13.08
C ALA A 42 4.58 -16.50 12.96
N GLY A 43 5.73 -17.13 13.18
CA GLY A 43 7.04 -16.52 12.99
C GLY A 43 7.26 -15.98 11.58
N LYS A 44 6.87 -16.72 10.54
CA LYS A 44 6.94 -16.27 9.13
C LYS A 44 6.04 -15.07 8.86
N ILE A 45 4.82 -15.07 9.43
CA ILE A 45 3.89 -13.93 9.28
C ILE A 45 4.46 -12.71 9.98
N VAL A 46 4.96 -12.87 11.20
CA VAL A 46 5.57 -11.77 11.98
C VAL A 46 6.79 -11.19 11.26
N ALA A 47 7.64 -12.03 10.66
CA ALA A 47 8.78 -11.57 9.87
C ALA A 47 8.35 -10.63 8.72
N GLY A 48 7.28 -10.97 8.01
CA GLY A 48 6.74 -10.10 6.95
C GLY A 48 6.08 -8.83 7.50
N VAL A 49 5.36 -8.91 8.63
CA VAL A 49 4.80 -7.72 9.30
C VAL A 49 5.92 -6.79 9.74
N ASN A 50 6.99 -7.31 10.36
CA ASN A 50 8.11 -6.50 10.81
C ASN A 50 8.89 -5.90 9.64
N ALA A 51 9.07 -6.64 8.52
CA ALA A 51 9.64 -6.08 7.30
C ALA A 51 8.83 -4.88 6.78
N ALA A 52 7.51 -4.98 6.78
CA ALA A 52 6.63 -3.85 6.42
C ALA A 52 6.78 -2.68 7.39
N ARG A 53 6.87 -2.94 8.70
CA ARG A 53 7.08 -1.91 9.73
C ARG A 53 8.43 -1.21 9.56
N ASP A 54 9.51 -1.94 9.31
CA ASP A 54 10.85 -1.39 9.09
C ASP A 54 10.89 -0.48 7.87
N LEU A 55 10.34 -0.94 6.74
CA LEU A 55 10.24 -0.15 5.52
C LEU A 55 9.43 1.13 5.73
N ALA A 56 8.31 1.05 6.44
CA ALA A 56 7.44 2.20 6.70
C ALA A 56 8.05 3.19 7.70
N ASN A 57 8.65 2.71 8.80
CA ASN A 57 9.21 3.55 9.87
C ASN A 57 10.50 4.27 9.45
N ALA A 58 11.26 3.72 8.51
CA ALA A 58 12.50 4.33 8.06
C ALA A 58 12.24 5.74 7.50
N ARG A 59 12.97 6.73 8.02
CA ARG A 59 12.79 8.15 7.67
C ARG A 59 13.22 8.43 6.23
N ALA A 60 12.59 9.42 5.58
CA ALA A 60 12.77 9.72 4.16
C ALA A 60 14.21 10.13 3.78
N ASN A 61 14.99 10.68 4.71
CA ASN A 61 16.38 11.01 4.49
C ASN A 61 17.29 9.79 4.26
N VAL A 62 16.87 8.60 4.69
CA VAL A 62 17.57 7.33 4.46
C VAL A 62 16.78 6.39 3.54
N MET A 63 15.45 6.40 3.62
CA MET A 63 14.57 5.53 2.82
C MET A 63 14.08 6.25 1.55
N THR A 64 15.01 6.57 0.65
CA THR A 64 14.69 7.08 -0.69
C THR A 64 14.02 5.97 -1.54
N PRO A 65 13.39 6.30 -2.69
CA PRO A 65 12.86 5.29 -3.61
C PRO A 65 13.88 4.22 -4.00
N GLN A 66 15.15 4.61 -4.16
CA GLN A 66 16.23 3.68 -4.47
C GLN A 66 16.60 2.80 -3.27
N ALA A 67 16.69 3.38 -2.07
CA ALA A 67 17.01 2.64 -0.84
C ALA A 67 15.90 1.63 -0.51
N PHE A 68 14.63 2.00 -0.72
CA PHE A 68 13.50 1.08 -0.57
C PHE A 68 13.64 -0.15 -1.46
N CYS A 69 13.95 0.05 -2.75
CA CYS A 69 14.19 -1.08 -3.65
C CYS A 69 15.38 -1.95 -3.22
N ALA A 70 16.48 -1.34 -2.79
CA ALA A 70 17.67 -2.06 -2.33
C ALA A 70 17.36 -2.92 -1.09
N GLU A 71 16.62 -2.38 -0.14
CA GLU A 71 16.21 -3.10 1.06
C GLU A 71 15.25 -4.25 0.73
N VAL A 72 14.30 -4.06 -0.19
CA VAL A 72 13.41 -5.14 -0.64
C VAL A 72 14.19 -6.27 -1.32
N ILE A 73 15.18 -5.94 -2.15
CA ILE A 73 16.06 -6.95 -2.77
C ILE A 73 16.80 -7.74 -1.70
N ARG A 74 17.32 -7.08 -0.65
CA ARG A 74 17.98 -7.73 0.49
C ARG A 74 17.03 -8.65 1.25
N LEU A 75 15.81 -8.19 1.56
CA LEU A 75 14.80 -8.97 2.28
C LEU A 75 14.30 -10.19 1.50
N ALA A 76 14.26 -10.10 0.17
CA ALA A 76 13.84 -11.18 -0.70
C ALA A 76 14.96 -12.20 -1.01
N ALA A 77 16.19 -11.97 -0.54
CA ALA A 77 17.30 -12.85 -0.83
C ALA A 77 17.03 -14.29 -0.35
N GLY A 78 17.19 -15.25 -1.25
CA GLY A 78 16.91 -16.67 -0.97
C GLY A 78 15.43 -17.08 -1.07
N LEU A 79 14.51 -16.14 -1.33
CA LEU A 79 13.11 -16.44 -1.61
C LEU A 79 12.87 -16.58 -3.13
N PRO A 80 11.89 -17.39 -3.57
CA PRO A 80 11.58 -17.61 -4.97
C PRO A 80 10.79 -16.42 -5.57
N ILE A 81 11.31 -15.22 -5.42
CA ILE A 81 10.69 -13.96 -5.90
C ILE A 81 11.61 -13.34 -6.96
N GLU A 82 11.09 -13.17 -8.17
CA GLU A 82 11.72 -12.35 -9.21
C GLU A 82 11.47 -10.86 -8.91
N ILE A 83 12.52 -10.04 -8.97
CA ILE A 83 12.42 -8.60 -8.73
C ILE A 83 12.92 -7.82 -9.94
N GLU A 84 12.10 -6.88 -10.40
CA GLU A 84 12.45 -5.90 -11.44
C GLU A 84 12.24 -4.48 -10.90
N VAL A 85 13.14 -3.55 -11.24
CA VAL A 85 13.05 -2.14 -10.81
C VAL A 85 13.16 -1.24 -12.04
N LEU A 86 12.05 -0.63 -12.43
CA LEU A 86 12.04 0.35 -13.50
C LEU A 86 12.61 1.69 -13.00
N LYS A 87 13.45 2.30 -13.83
CA LYS A 87 14.02 3.63 -13.62
C LYS A 87 13.22 4.69 -14.39
N PRO A 88 13.45 6.00 -14.16
CA PRO A 88 12.71 7.05 -14.86
C PRO A 88 12.70 6.94 -16.39
N ARG A 89 13.80 6.44 -16.99
CA ARG A 89 13.87 6.20 -18.44
C ARG A 89 12.86 5.16 -18.90
N ASP A 90 12.75 4.07 -18.15
CA ASP A 90 11.87 2.95 -18.49
C ASP A 90 10.40 3.36 -18.30
N MET A 91 10.10 4.05 -17.20
CA MET A 91 8.76 4.61 -16.93
C MET A 91 8.35 5.64 -17.98
N LYS A 92 9.30 6.46 -18.49
CA LYS A 92 9.04 7.40 -19.59
C LYS A 92 8.68 6.68 -20.89
N ALA A 93 9.40 5.61 -21.20
CA ALA A 93 9.10 4.78 -22.39
C ALA A 93 7.71 4.10 -22.30
N LEU A 94 7.23 3.85 -21.07
CA LEU A 94 5.91 3.29 -20.80
C LEU A 94 4.79 4.35 -20.67
N GLY A 95 5.12 5.63 -20.71
CA GLY A 95 4.13 6.70 -20.55
C GLY A 95 3.60 6.89 -19.12
N MET A 96 4.31 6.44 -18.08
CA MET A 96 3.89 6.56 -16.67
C MET A 96 3.92 8.02 -16.18
N GLY A 97 2.97 8.82 -16.66
CA GLY A 97 2.93 10.26 -16.39
C GLY A 97 2.63 10.61 -14.94
N GLY A 98 1.81 9.82 -14.26
CA GLY A 98 1.50 10.00 -12.84
C GLY A 98 2.74 9.88 -11.97
N VAL A 99 3.47 8.75 -12.07
CA VAL A 99 4.70 8.50 -11.30
C VAL A 99 5.77 9.54 -11.60
N LEU A 100 5.96 9.88 -12.88
CA LEU A 100 7.01 10.80 -13.30
C LEU A 100 6.74 12.24 -12.88
N ASN A 101 5.50 12.72 -12.96
CA ASN A 101 5.17 14.09 -12.58
C ASN A 101 5.16 14.28 -11.06
N VAL A 102 4.61 13.33 -10.29
CA VAL A 102 4.64 13.42 -8.82
C VAL A 102 6.10 13.47 -8.31
N GLY A 103 6.97 12.58 -8.79
CA GLY A 103 8.36 12.51 -8.35
C GLY A 103 9.29 13.57 -8.98
N LYS A 104 8.81 14.41 -9.88
CA LYS A 104 9.59 15.35 -10.66
C LYS A 104 10.26 16.45 -9.82
N GLY A 105 9.60 16.82 -8.70
CA GLY A 105 10.11 17.85 -7.78
C GLY A 105 11.28 17.40 -6.92
N SER A 106 11.45 16.11 -6.71
CA SER A 106 12.47 15.56 -5.82
C SER A 106 13.85 15.44 -6.48
N ALA A 107 14.90 15.56 -5.67
CA ALA A 107 16.26 15.15 -6.04
C ALA A 107 16.37 13.61 -6.13
N SER A 108 15.59 12.89 -5.32
CA SER A 108 15.51 11.42 -5.31
C SER A 108 14.70 10.93 -6.52
N LYS A 109 15.34 10.14 -7.37
CA LYS A 109 14.68 9.66 -8.60
C LYS A 109 13.65 8.58 -8.30
N SER A 110 12.45 8.71 -8.89
CA SER A 110 11.39 7.71 -8.82
C SER A 110 11.87 6.32 -9.21
N ARG A 111 11.22 5.29 -8.65
CA ARG A 111 11.38 3.88 -9.00
C ARG A 111 10.00 3.23 -9.14
N PHE A 112 9.94 2.17 -9.90
CA PHE A 112 8.75 1.32 -9.95
C PHE A 112 9.22 -0.11 -9.69
N LEU A 113 8.85 -0.64 -8.54
CA LEU A 113 9.25 -1.97 -8.07
C LEU A 113 8.19 -3.00 -8.49
N ILE A 114 8.64 -4.09 -9.07
CA ILE A 114 7.83 -5.23 -9.49
C ILE A 114 8.41 -6.47 -8.80
N MET A 115 7.57 -7.21 -8.07
CA MET A 115 7.94 -8.46 -7.42
C MET A 115 7.00 -9.56 -7.91
N LYS A 116 7.55 -10.71 -8.36
CA LYS A 116 6.76 -11.80 -8.91
C LYS A 116 7.05 -13.11 -8.15
N LEU A 117 6.05 -13.65 -7.51
CA LEU A 117 6.02 -15.00 -6.94
C LEU A 117 5.13 -15.86 -7.84
N MET A 118 5.73 -16.58 -8.78
CA MET A 118 5.03 -17.42 -9.77
C MET A 118 5.11 -18.89 -9.34
N ALA A 119 4.46 -19.22 -8.20
CA ALA A 119 4.49 -20.53 -7.57
C ALA A 119 3.21 -21.37 -7.82
N GLY A 120 2.22 -20.82 -8.47
CA GLY A 120 1.00 -21.50 -8.91
C GLY A 120 1.16 -22.25 -10.21
N SER A 121 0.11 -22.91 -10.65
CA SER A 121 0.10 -23.61 -11.95
C SER A 121 0.27 -22.65 -13.13
N ALA A 122 0.91 -23.11 -14.19
CA ALA A 122 1.06 -22.36 -15.43
C ALA A 122 -0.32 -22.01 -16.00
N GLY A 123 -0.46 -20.80 -16.55
CA GLY A 123 -1.71 -20.31 -17.13
C GLY A 123 -2.76 -19.81 -16.13
N VAL A 124 -2.53 -19.95 -14.81
CA VAL A 124 -3.41 -19.36 -13.81
C VAL A 124 -3.13 -17.86 -13.70
N ARG A 125 -4.17 -17.05 -13.91
CA ARG A 125 -4.12 -15.58 -13.82
C ARG A 125 -3.67 -15.14 -12.42
N PRO A 126 -2.73 -14.17 -12.29
CA PRO A 126 -2.18 -13.78 -11.00
C PRO A 126 -3.16 -12.95 -10.16
N THR A 127 -2.93 -12.95 -8.85
CA THR A 127 -3.42 -11.91 -7.94
C THR A 127 -2.39 -10.79 -7.89
N MET A 128 -2.84 -9.55 -8.12
CA MET A 128 -1.99 -8.37 -8.06
C MET A 128 -2.17 -7.66 -6.73
N LEU A 129 -1.07 -7.27 -6.10
CA LEU A 129 -1.03 -6.41 -4.92
C LEU A 129 -0.34 -5.10 -5.34
N VAL A 130 -1.04 -3.98 -5.23
CA VAL A 130 -0.51 -2.66 -5.62
C VAL A 130 -0.38 -1.79 -4.40
N GLY A 131 0.80 -1.25 -4.11
CA GLY A 131 1.03 -0.48 -2.87
C GLY A 131 1.52 0.94 -3.13
N LYS A 132 0.87 1.94 -2.51
CA LYS A 132 1.35 3.34 -2.53
C LYS A 132 2.72 3.45 -1.88
N GLY A 133 3.71 3.98 -2.61
CA GLY A 133 5.09 4.10 -2.18
C GLY A 133 5.59 5.55 -2.16
N VAL A 134 4.86 6.48 -1.55
CA VAL A 134 5.33 7.86 -1.36
C VAL A 134 6.26 7.89 -0.16
N VAL A 135 7.58 7.99 -0.40
CA VAL A 135 8.58 7.90 0.69
C VAL A 135 8.54 9.09 1.63
N HIS A 136 8.13 10.24 1.12
CA HIS A 136 7.78 11.43 1.89
C HIS A 136 6.82 12.29 1.08
N ASP A 137 5.77 12.80 1.73
CA ASP A 137 4.76 13.65 1.12
C ASP A 137 4.72 15.03 1.76
N THR A 138 5.23 16.04 1.06
CA THR A 138 5.11 17.45 1.48
C THR A 138 3.77 18.07 1.13
N GLY A 139 2.94 17.38 0.33
CA GLY A 139 1.77 17.93 -0.35
C GLY A 139 2.11 18.58 -1.70
N GLY A 140 3.39 18.66 -2.06
CA GLY A 140 3.83 19.42 -3.22
C GLY A 140 3.57 20.93 -3.04
N LEU A 141 3.12 21.63 -4.07
CA LEU A 141 2.79 23.06 -3.97
C LEU A 141 1.54 23.33 -3.12
N ALA A 142 0.64 22.36 -2.96
CA ALA A 142 -0.42 22.37 -1.96
C ALA A 142 0.13 21.88 -0.61
N ILE A 143 1.09 22.64 -0.07
CA ILE A 143 1.93 22.25 1.08
C ILE A 143 1.12 21.89 2.32
N LYS A 144 1.48 20.79 2.96
CA LYS A 144 0.89 20.38 4.23
C LYS A 144 1.31 21.29 5.39
N PRO A 145 0.42 21.50 6.38
CA PRO A 145 0.83 22.08 7.67
C PRO A 145 1.95 21.26 8.33
N ALA A 146 2.83 21.93 9.07
CA ALA A 146 4.01 21.32 9.68
C ALA A 146 3.66 20.09 10.57
N GLU A 147 2.57 20.18 11.32
CA GLU A 147 2.11 19.10 12.19
C GLU A 147 1.73 17.84 11.41
N SER A 148 1.17 18.01 10.19
CA SER A 148 0.81 16.90 9.32
C SER A 148 2.03 16.36 8.55
N ALA A 149 3.00 17.22 8.23
CA ALA A 149 4.16 16.86 7.41
C ALA A 149 5.15 15.93 8.14
N VAL A 150 5.26 16.05 9.46
CA VAL A 150 6.23 15.31 10.29
C VAL A 150 6.07 13.79 10.17
N ASP A 151 4.86 13.30 9.97
CA ASP A 151 4.54 11.88 9.92
C ASP A 151 4.44 11.33 8.48
N MET A 152 4.68 12.17 7.48
CA MET A 152 4.53 11.81 6.06
C MET A 152 5.63 10.88 5.53
N HIS A 153 6.60 10.50 6.36
CA HIS A 153 7.48 9.36 6.04
C HIS A 153 6.73 8.02 6.07
N TRP A 154 5.57 7.91 6.73
CA TRP A 154 4.71 6.70 6.71
C TRP A 154 3.83 6.60 5.45
N ASP A 155 3.85 7.57 4.56
CA ASP A 155 3.02 7.59 3.35
C ASP A 155 3.41 6.53 2.28
N LYS A 156 4.44 5.75 2.57
CA LYS A 156 4.85 4.55 1.85
C LYS A 156 4.33 3.24 2.47
N SER A 157 3.49 3.32 3.52
CA SER A 157 3.02 2.13 4.25
C SER A 157 2.25 1.16 3.37
N GLY A 158 1.49 1.63 2.37
CA GLY A 158 0.83 0.75 1.41
C GLY A 158 1.83 -0.11 0.61
N GLY A 159 2.91 0.51 0.13
CA GLY A 159 4.01 -0.19 -0.54
C GLY A 159 4.73 -1.18 0.38
N ALA A 160 5.00 -0.77 1.62
CA ALA A 160 5.59 -1.64 2.63
C ALA A 160 4.71 -2.85 2.95
N THR A 161 3.39 -2.64 3.04
CA THR A 161 2.40 -3.70 3.29
C THR A 161 2.40 -4.77 2.19
N VAL A 162 2.34 -4.37 0.91
CA VAL A 162 2.33 -5.37 -0.18
C VAL A 162 3.66 -6.11 -0.29
N VAL A 163 4.78 -5.45 0.02
CA VAL A 163 6.09 -6.10 0.13
C VAL A 163 6.08 -7.14 1.26
N GLY A 164 5.65 -6.76 2.47
CA GLY A 164 5.53 -7.69 3.60
C GLY A 164 4.65 -8.89 3.28
N ALA A 165 3.54 -8.67 2.58
CA ALA A 165 2.61 -9.72 2.20
C ALA A 165 3.23 -10.73 1.20
N ILE A 166 3.90 -10.28 0.13
CA ILE A 166 4.50 -11.20 -0.85
C ILE A 166 5.72 -11.94 -0.28
N LEU A 167 6.52 -11.30 0.58
CA LEU A 167 7.61 -11.96 1.32
C LEU A 167 7.06 -13.07 2.21
N THR A 168 5.99 -12.78 2.97
CA THR A 168 5.32 -13.77 3.82
C THR A 168 4.77 -14.93 3.00
N ALA A 169 4.09 -14.65 1.89
CA ALA A 169 3.56 -15.68 1.00
C ALA A 169 4.67 -16.62 0.48
N ALA A 170 5.82 -16.06 0.13
CA ALA A 170 6.99 -16.85 -0.30
C ALA A 170 7.56 -17.70 0.84
N MET A 171 7.75 -17.14 2.04
CA MET A 171 8.22 -17.87 3.22
C MET A 171 7.27 -19.00 3.65
N LEU A 172 5.97 -18.80 3.48
CA LEU A 172 4.94 -19.82 3.74
C LEU A 172 4.86 -20.89 2.63
N GLY A 173 5.52 -20.66 1.49
CA GLY A 173 5.48 -21.57 0.34
C GLY A 173 4.10 -21.59 -0.35
N VAL A 174 3.39 -20.47 -0.37
CA VAL A 174 2.06 -20.34 -1.00
C VAL A 174 2.16 -20.68 -2.49
N LYS A 175 1.34 -21.64 -2.94
CA LYS A 175 1.31 -22.15 -4.32
C LYS A 175 0.34 -21.36 -5.20
N LYS A 176 0.58 -20.06 -5.34
CA LYS A 176 -0.23 -19.12 -6.14
C LYS A 176 0.67 -18.21 -6.97
N ASN A 177 0.12 -17.62 -8.03
CA ASN A 177 0.77 -16.59 -8.81
C ASN A 177 0.41 -15.23 -8.20
N ILE A 178 1.39 -14.53 -7.67
CA ILE A 178 1.22 -13.24 -6.98
C ILE A 178 2.23 -12.25 -7.57
N ILE A 179 1.77 -11.05 -7.92
CA ILE A 179 2.63 -9.98 -8.39
C ILE A 179 2.37 -8.75 -7.53
N ALA A 180 3.41 -8.17 -6.95
CA ALA A 180 3.33 -6.92 -6.23
C ALA A 180 3.95 -5.78 -7.05
N LEU A 181 3.26 -4.63 -7.11
CA LEU A 181 3.68 -3.41 -7.79
C LEU A 181 3.76 -2.27 -6.77
N VAL A 182 4.89 -1.56 -6.73
CA VAL A 182 5.07 -0.41 -5.84
C VAL A 182 5.66 0.76 -6.62
N PRO A 183 4.84 1.75 -7.02
CA PRO A 183 5.33 3.03 -7.52
C PRO A 183 5.95 3.82 -6.36
N LEU A 184 7.24 4.14 -6.45
CA LEU A 184 8.04 4.79 -5.41
C LEU A 184 8.43 6.19 -5.85
N VAL A 185 7.97 7.19 -5.11
CA VAL A 185 8.22 8.61 -5.37
C VAL A 185 8.43 9.38 -4.06
N GLU A 186 8.97 10.58 -4.17
CA GLU A 186 8.91 11.60 -3.14
C GLU A 186 8.15 12.80 -3.71
N ASN A 187 7.06 13.22 -3.06
CA ASN A 187 6.31 14.41 -3.43
C ASN A 187 6.95 15.63 -2.76
N SER A 188 7.73 16.37 -3.53
CA SER A 188 8.61 17.42 -3.00
C SER A 188 8.46 18.73 -3.75
N ILE A 189 8.77 19.83 -3.06
CA ILE A 189 8.71 21.20 -3.58
C ILE A 189 10.03 21.54 -4.26
N SER A 190 9.95 22.02 -5.49
CA SER A 190 11.10 22.62 -6.21
C SER A 190 10.63 23.41 -7.41
N SER A 191 11.55 24.08 -8.10
CA SER A 191 11.25 24.75 -9.37
C SER A 191 10.80 23.81 -10.49
N LYS A 192 10.97 22.48 -10.31
CA LYS A 192 10.55 21.43 -11.26
C LYS A 192 9.28 20.72 -10.86
N ALA A 193 8.73 20.98 -9.68
CA ALA A 193 7.53 20.30 -9.20
C ALA A 193 6.34 20.53 -10.13
N TYR A 194 5.44 19.54 -10.20
CA TYR A 194 4.15 19.71 -10.87
C TYR A 194 3.26 20.66 -10.04
N ARG A 195 2.24 21.21 -10.66
CA ARG A 195 1.47 22.33 -10.10
C ARG A 195 -0.01 22.04 -10.15
N ASN A 196 -0.76 22.68 -9.28
CA ASN A 196 -2.21 22.79 -9.42
C ASN A 196 -2.53 23.46 -10.78
N GLY A 197 -3.45 22.85 -11.53
CA GLY A 197 -3.81 23.25 -12.89
C GLY A 197 -3.00 22.58 -14.01
N ASP A 198 -1.92 21.87 -13.71
CA ASP A 198 -1.24 21.06 -14.72
C ASP A 198 -2.16 19.91 -15.19
N ILE A 199 -2.08 19.55 -16.48
CA ILE A 199 -2.73 18.36 -17.03
C ILE A 199 -1.68 17.29 -17.27
N ILE A 200 -1.88 16.10 -16.69
CA ILE A 200 -0.98 14.97 -16.79
C ILE A 200 -1.61 13.92 -17.70
N THR A 201 -0.85 13.41 -18.66
CA THR A 201 -1.24 12.22 -19.42
C THR A 201 -0.75 10.98 -18.69
N MET A 202 -1.67 10.11 -18.31
CA MET A 202 -1.42 8.85 -17.62
C MET A 202 -0.94 7.75 -18.59
N MET A 203 -0.51 6.61 -18.04
CA MET A 203 0.07 5.51 -18.82
C MET A 203 -0.88 4.96 -19.91
N ASP A 204 -2.19 5.00 -19.72
CA ASP A 204 -3.19 4.54 -20.70
C ASP A 204 -3.66 5.64 -21.67
N GLY A 205 -3.08 6.83 -21.57
CA GLY A 205 -3.45 8.00 -22.38
C GLY A 205 -4.52 8.89 -21.77
N THR A 206 -5.17 8.47 -20.67
CA THR A 206 -6.14 9.28 -19.94
C THR A 206 -5.48 10.58 -19.46
N THR A 207 -6.14 11.70 -19.68
CA THR A 207 -5.67 13.01 -19.19
C THR A 207 -6.28 13.34 -17.83
N VAL A 208 -5.44 13.84 -16.92
CA VAL A 208 -5.86 14.18 -15.54
C VAL A 208 -5.46 15.60 -15.19
N GLU A 209 -6.46 16.41 -14.87
CA GLU A 209 -6.28 17.75 -14.32
C GLU A 209 -5.86 17.64 -12.84
N VAL A 210 -4.74 18.24 -12.49
CA VAL A 210 -4.22 18.29 -11.11
C VAL A 210 -4.87 19.45 -10.36
N ILE A 211 -5.93 19.18 -9.63
CA ILE A 211 -6.59 20.20 -8.79
C ILE A 211 -5.76 20.41 -7.50
N ASN A 212 -5.19 19.33 -6.96
CA ASN A 212 -4.45 19.37 -5.72
C ASN A 212 -3.21 18.45 -5.81
N THR A 213 -2.02 19.03 -5.63
CA THR A 213 -0.76 18.26 -5.63
C THR A 213 -0.59 17.38 -4.38
N ASP A 214 -1.40 17.54 -3.33
CA ASP A 214 -1.52 16.67 -2.15
C ASP A 214 -2.44 15.44 -2.40
N ALA A 215 -2.94 15.29 -3.60
CA ALA A 215 -3.66 14.10 -4.08
C ALA A 215 -2.78 13.31 -5.08
N GLU A 216 -1.53 13.09 -4.74
CA GLU A 216 -0.45 12.48 -5.52
C GLU A 216 -0.55 10.95 -5.53
N GLY A 217 -0.95 10.36 -4.40
CA GLY A 217 -0.97 8.90 -4.22
C GLY A 217 -1.84 8.21 -5.26
N ARG A 218 -3.01 8.76 -5.57
CA ARG A 218 -3.89 8.21 -6.60
C ARG A 218 -3.33 8.34 -8.01
N LEU A 219 -2.50 9.36 -8.29
CA LEU A 219 -1.85 9.51 -9.59
C LEU A 219 -0.81 8.41 -9.83
N ILE A 220 0.02 8.10 -8.84
CA ILE A 220 1.01 7.04 -8.97
C ILE A 220 0.36 5.65 -9.00
N LEU A 221 -0.72 5.45 -8.23
CA LEU A 221 -1.49 4.21 -8.24
C LEU A 221 -2.20 3.98 -9.57
N ALA A 222 -2.70 5.03 -10.22
CA ALA A 222 -3.34 4.94 -11.53
C ALA A 222 -2.39 4.33 -12.60
N ASP A 223 -1.14 4.80 -12.67
CA ASP A 223 -0.14 4.19 -13.54
C ASP A 223 0.15 2.73 -13.16
N ALA A 224 0.22 2.41 -11.87
CA ALA A 224 0.47 1.05 -11.40
C ALA A 224 -0.70 0.10 -11.72
N LEU A 225 -1.95 0.57 -11.55
CA LEU A 225 -3.16 -0.17 -11.91
C LEU A 225 -3.25 -0.39 -13.43
N THR A 226 -2.90 0.63 -14.21
CA THR A 226 -2.78 0.51 -15.67
C THR A 226 -1.69 -0.50 -16.07
N TYR A 227 -0.53 -0.46 -15.41
CA TYR A 227 0.55 -1.41 -15.64
C TYR A 227 0.13 -2.86 -15.32
N ALA A 228 -0.72 -3.05 -14.30
CA ALA A 228 -1.25 -4.36 -13.92
C ALA A 228 -2.05 -5.04 -15.05
N LYS A 229 -2.68 -4.26 -15.95
CA LYS A 229 -3.42 -4.80 -17.13
C LYS A 229 -2.57 -5.74 -17.99
N ARG A 230 -1.25 -5.56 -18.01
CA ARG A 230 -0.29 -6.37 -18.79
C ARG A 230 -0.20 -7.84 -18.35
N PHE A 231 -0.65 -8.13 -17.13
CA PHE A 231 -0.58 -9.47 -16.52
C PHE A 231 -1.93 -10.20 -16.55
N ASP A 232 -2.97 -9.60 -17.10
CA ASP A 232 -4.34 -10.16 -17.10
C ASP A 232 -4.73 -10.73 -15.74
N PRO A 233 -4.78 -9.90 -14.67
CA PRO A 233 -5.02 -10.40 -13.32
C PRO A 233 -6.47 -10.88 -13.14
N ARG A 234 -6.66 -11.85 -12.24
CA ARG A 234 -8.00 -12.25 -11.79
C ARG A 234 -8.53 -11.36 -10.64
N LEU A 235 -7.60 -10.82 -9.85
CA LEU A 235 -7.88 -9.94 -8.71
C LEU A 235 -6.77 -8.90 -8.59
N VAL A 236 -7.15 -7.66 -8.35
CA VAL A 236 -6.25 -6.60 -7.93
C VAL A 236 -6.69 -6.09 -6.55
N ILE A 237 -5.76 -6.02 -5.61
CA ILE A 237 -5.95 -5.32 -4.34
C ILE A 237 -4.92 -4.21 -4.25
N ASP A 238 -5.37 -2.96 -4.23
CA ASP A 238 -4.46 -1.85 -3.97
C ASP A 238 -4.59 -1.34 -2.54
N VAL A 239 -3.46 -0.90 -1.97
CA VAL A 239 -3.33 -0.51 -0.56
C VAL A 239 -2.60 0.82 -0.48
N ALA A 240 -3.19 1.78 0.20
CA ALA A 240 -2.64 3.11 0.30
C ALA A 240 -3.01 3.83 1.60
N THR A 241 -2.14 4.69 2.07
CA THR A 241 -2.43 5.77 3.01
C THR A 241 -2.98 6.94 2.21
N LEU A 242 -4.24 6.80 1.73
CA LEU A 242 -4.68 7.64 0.62
C LEU A 242 -5.36 8.92 1.05
N THR A 243 -6.24 8.87 2.07
CA THR A 243 -7.06 10.03 2.37
C THR A 243 -7.21 10.34 3.86
N GLY A 244 -7.10 11.62 4.21
CA GLY A 244 -7.50 12.10 5.53
C GLY A 244 -8.99 11.90 5.81
N SER A 245 -9.82 11.90 4.77
CA SER A 245 -11.27 11.67 4.88
C SER A 245 -11.60 10.27 5.39
N GLN A 246 -10.83 9.26 4.99
CA GLN A 246 -10.96 7.89 5.50
C GLN A 246 -10.66 7.85 7.03
N ARG A 247 -9.57 8.49 7.45
CA ARG A 247 -9.21 8.59 8.87
C ARG A 247 -10.30 9.31 9.68
N THR A 248 -10.88 10.38 9.13
CA THR A 248 -11.99 11.09 9.77
C THR A 248 -13.23 10.22 9.91
N ALA A 249 -13.53 9.39 8.90
CA ALA A 249 -14.72 8.53 8.89
C ALA A 249 -14.60 7.29 9.78
N LEU A 250 -13.42 6.65 9.82
CA LEU A 250 -13.24 5.32 10.41
C LEU A 250 -12.18 5.26 11.53
N GLY A 251 -11.54 6.38 11.87
CA GLY A 251 -10.47 6.38 12.86
C GLY A 251 -9.33 5.44 12.47
N ASN A 252 -9.01 4.49 13.35
CA ASN A 252 -7.89 3.54 13.18
C ASN A 252 -8.22 2.28 12.37
N LEU A 253 -9.41 2.20 11.76
CA LEU A 253 -9.79 1.10 10.87
C LEU A 253 -9.36 1.39 9.42
N THR A 254 -9.15 0.34 8.65
CA THR A 254 -8.92 0.44 7.21
C THR A 254 -10.24 0.55 6.45
N GLY A 255 -10.34 1.52 5.55
CA GLY A 255 -11.46 1.65 4.61
C GLY A 255 -11.34 0.65 3.46
N LEU A 256 -12.43 0.01 3.11
CA LEU A 256 -12.52 -0.93 2.00
C LEU A 256 -13.45 -0.37 0.93
N PHE A 257 -13.02 -0.40 -0.32
CA PHE A 257 -13.85 -0.10 -1.50
C PHE A 257 -13.76 -1.25 -2.49
N THR A 258 -14.88 -1.58 -3.10
CA THR A 258 -15.01 -2.58 -4.17
C THR A 258 -15.91 -2.04 -5.26
N ARG A 259 -16.03 -2.71 -6.39
CA ARG A 259 -17.05 -2.36 -7.40
C ARG A 259 -18.44 -2.39 -6.79
N ASP A 260 -19.33 -1.56 -7.30
CA ASP A 260 -20.74 -1.49 -6.91
C ASP A 260 -21.54 -2.50 -7.77
N ASP A 261 -21.26 -3.78 -7.56
CA ASP A 261 -21.89 -4.91 -8.22
C ASP A 261 -21.83 -6.16 -7.31
N GLU A 262 -22.52 -7.23 -7.71
CA GLU A 262 -22.60 -8.48 -6.93
C GLU A 262 -21.20 -9.08 -6.65
N ASN A 263 -20.28 -9.05 -7.61
CA ASN A 263 -18.93 -9.57 -7.42
C ASN A 263 -18.13 -8.72 -6.41
N GLY A 264 -18.32 -7.40 -6.44
CA GLY A 264 -17.76 -6.47 -5.46
C GLY A 264 -18.31 -6.70 -4.07
N ASP A 265 -19.59 -7.00 -3.93
CA ASP A 265 -20.24 -7.34 -2.65
C ASP A 265 -19.67 -8.64 -2.06
N LEU A 266 -19.53 -9.67 -2.88
CA LEU A 266 -18.93 -10.95 -2.47
C LEU A 266 -17.49 -10.76 -2.01
N LEU A 267 -16.67 -10.02 -2.79
CA LEU A 267 -15.28 -9.72 -2.43
C LEU A 267 -15.19 -8.91 -1.13
N ALA A 268 -16.04 -7.90 -0.96
CA ALA A 268 -16.08 -7.09 0.26
C ALA A 268 -16.38 -7.93 1.50
N ASN A 269 -17.42 -8.78 1.43
CA ASN A 269 -17.80 -9.68 2.52
C ASN A 269 -16.67 -10.65 2.88
N GLN A 270 -15.98 -11.20 1.87
CA GLN A 270 -14.83 -12.07 2.07
C GLN A 270 -13.68 -11.34 2.78
N LEU A 271 -13.32 -10.13 2.33
CA LEU A 271 -12.25 -9.35 2.95
C LEU A 271 -12.58 -8.93 4.37
N ILE A 272 -13.84 -8.55 4.65
CA ILE A 272 -14.30 -8.20 6.01
C ILE A 272 -14.18 -9.41 6.94
N ASP A 273 -14.62 -10.59 6.50
CA ASP A 273 -14.58 -11.81 7.31
C ASP A 273 -13.12 -12.26 7.56
N LEU A 274 -12.28 -12.27 6.53
CA LEU A 274 -10.86 -12.58 6.67
C LEU A 274 -10.16 -11.57 7.59
N GLY A 275 -10.43 -10.28 7.43
CA GLY A 275 -9.83 -9.23 8.26
C GLY A 275 -10.13 -9.40 9.74
N LYS A 276 -11.37 -9.76 10.10
CA LYS A 276 -11.76 -10.08 11.47
C LYS A 276 -10.98 -11.28 12.02
N ARG A 277 -10.81 -12.35 11.22
CA ARG A 277 -10.12 -13.58 11.64
C ARG A 277 -8.62 -13.38 11.88
N VAL A 278 -7.99 -12.46 11.14
CA VAL A 278 -6.53 -12.24 11.24
C VAL A 278 -6.15 -11.01 12.07
N GLY A 279 -7.14 -10.29 12.61
CA GLY A 279 -6.89 -9.08 13.40
C GLY A 279 -6.46 -7.86 12.57
N ASP A 280 -6.79 -7.83 11.28
CA ASP A 280 -6.66 -6.67 10.37
C ASP A 280 -8.05 -6.26 9.87
N PRO A 281 -8.95 -5.73 10.73
CA PRO A 281 -10.32 -5.45 10.36
C PRO A 281 -10.40 -4.33 9.32
N VAL A 282 -11.34 -4.50 8.38
CA VAL A 282 -11.66 -3.51 7.36
C VAL A 282 -13.14 -3.16 7.40
N TRP A 283 -13.50 -1.96 6.96
CA TRP A 283 -14.88 -1.50 6.92
C TRP A 283 -15.21 -0.93 5.54
N ARG A 284 -16.27 -1.44 4.91
CA ARG A 284 -16.66 -1.00 3.57
C ARG A 284 -17.27 0.39 3.58
N LEU A 285 -16.76 1.25 2.72
CA LEU A 285 -17.29 2.58 2.42
C LEU A 285 -17.98 2.59 1.04
N PRO A 286 -18.93 3.50 0.79
CA PRO A 286 -19.68 3.54 -0.45
C PRO A 286 -18.83 3.97 -1.65
N LEU A 287 -19.05 3.30 -2.78
CA LEU A 287 -18.52 3.69 -4.09
C LEU A 287 -19.64 3.57 -5.12
N SER A 288 -20.09 4.69 -5.67
CA SER A 288 -21.26 4.72 -6.57
C SER A 288 -21.03 5.70 -7.71
N ALA A 289 -21.93 5.71 -8.70
CA ALA A 289 -21.89 6.60 -9.85
C ALA A 289 -21.81 8.11 -9.48
N VAL A 290 -22.38 8.49 -8.33
CA VAL A 290 -22.30 9.88 -7.84
C VAL A 290 -20.84 10.30 -7.56
N HIS A 291 -20.03 9.38 -7.03
CA HIS A 291 -18.61 9.64 -6.76
C HIS A 291 -17.78 9.67 -8.05
N GLU A 292 -18.13 8.83 -9.03
CA GLU A 292 -17.49 8.82 -10.36
C GLU A 292 -17.75 10.13 -11.14
N GLU A 293 -18.95 10.68 -11.03
CA GLU A 293 -19.28 11.97 -11.65
C GLU A 293 -18.47 13.13 -11.07
N GLN A 294 -18.08 13.05 -9.79
CA GLN A 294 -17.29 14.09 -9.13
C GLN A 294 -15.84 14.17 -9.63
N VAL A 295 -15.29 13.10 -10.20
CA VAL A 295 -13.91 13.08 -10.70
C VAL A 295 -13.79 13.43 -12.18
N LYS A 296 -14.87 13.76 -12.87
CA LYS A 296 -14.84 14.28 -14.23
C LYS A 296 -14.34 15.73 -14.26
N SER A 297 -13.45 16.05 -15.21
CA SER A 297 -12.94 17.41 -15.40
C SER A 297 -13.68 18.14 -16.54
N ASP A 298 -13.58 19.45 -16.52
CA ASP A 298 -14.05 20.31 -17.61
C ASP A 298 -12.94 20.52 -18.68
N TYR A 299 -11.67 20.21 -18.35
CA TYR A 299 -10.49 20.49 -19.17
C TYR A 299 -9.68 19.25 -19.55
N ALA A 300 -9.93 18.13 -18.87
CA ALA A 300 -9.29 16.84 -19.09
C ALA A 300 -10.34 15.73 -18.96
N ASP A 301 -9.95 14.46 -19.15
CA ASP A 301 -10.88 13.35 -18.93
C ASP A 301 -11.31 13.26 -17.46
N LEU A 302 -10.34 13.41 -16.56
CA LEU A 302 -10.53 13.31 -15.11
C LEU A 302 -9.87 14.48 -14.38
N ARG A 303 -10.22 14.64 -13.11
CA ARG A 303 -9.49 15.45 -12.12
C ARG A 303 -9.02 14.59 -10.98
N ASN A 304 -7.89 14.95 -10.36
CA ASN A 304 -7.32 14.11 -9.29
C ASN A 304 -8.01 14.26 -7.92
N THR A 305 -9.01 15.15 -7.79
CA THR A 305 -9.88 15.27 -6.61
C THR A 305 -11.34 15.37 -7.02
N GLY A 306 -12.27 15.27 -6.08
CA GLY A 306 -13.66 15.64 -6.33
C GLY A 306 -13.80 17.12 -6.72
N LYS A 307 -14.98 17.50 -7.21
CA LYS A 307 -15.32 18.92 -7.50
C LYS A 307 -15.05 19.79 -6.28
N LEU A 308 -14.71 21.06 -6.49
CA LEU A 308 -14.41 21.99 -5.41
C LEU A 308 -15.57 22.05 -4.41
N GLY A 309 -15.26 21.89 -3.12
CA GLY A 309 -16.27 21.81 -2.06
C GLY A 309 -16.98 20.44 -1.94
N ALA A 310 -16.66 19.46 -2.79
CA ALA A 310 -17.22 18.12 -2.67
C ALA A 310 -16.76 17.42 -1.38
N LEU A 311 -17.70 16.73 -0.74
CA LEU A 311 -17.46 15.86 0.39
C LEU A 311 -17.13 14.43 -0.08
N ALA A 312 -16.99 13.47 0.86
CA ALA A 312 -16.70 12.08 0.58
C ALA A 312 -15.36 11.84 -0.14
N GLY A 313 -14.30 12.51 0.31
CA GLY A 313 -12.97 12.47 -0.31
C GLY A 313 -12.37 11.06 -0.46
N ALA A 314 -12.68 10.13 0.44
CA ALA A 314 -12.25 8.75 0.34
C ALA A 314 -12.95 8.01 -0.82
N SER A 315 -14.27 8.18 -0.95
CA SER A 315 -15.05 7.58 -2.05
C SER A 315 -14.70 8.17 -3.42
N THR A 316 -14.42 9.47 -3.51
CA THR A 316 -13.97 10.10 -4.76
C THR A 316 -12.55 9.67 -5.14
N ALA A 317 -11.68 9.41 -4.16
CA ALA A 317 -10.35 8.83 -4.41
C ALA A 317 -10.47 7.41 -4.98
N ALA A 318 -11.31 6.57 -4.39
CA ALA A 318 -11.60 5.23 -4.89
C ALA A 318 -12.25 5.26 -6.29
N ALA A 319 -13.18 6.22 -6.54
CA ALA A 319 -13.81 6.42 -7.84
C ALA A 319 -12.78 6.80 -8.93
N PHE A 320 -11.79 7.62 -8.58
CA PHE A 320 -10.68 7.94 -9.47
C PHE A 320 -9.84 6.69 -9.80
N LEU A 321 -9.44 5.90 -8.78
CA LEU A 321 -8.66 4.68 -8.98
C LEU A 321 -9.39 3.65 -9.85
N LYS A 322 -10.71 3.50 -9.66
CA LYS A 322 -11.57 2.58 -10.42
C LYS A 322 -11.44 2.75 -11.93
N GLN A 323 -11.18 3.97 -12.43
CA GLN A 323 -11.05 4.24 -13.86
C GLN A 323 -9.83 3.54 -14.51
N PHE A 324 -8.82 3.21 -13.70
CA PHE A 324 -7.55 2.64 -14.17
C PHE A 324 -7.43 1.13 -13.93
N VAL A 325 -8.37 0.56 -13.18
CA VAL A 325 -8.38 -0.87 -12.81
C VAL A 325 -8.57 -1.76 -14.04
N PRO A 326 -7.85 -2.90 -14.14
CA PRO A 326 -8.14 -3.95 -15.13
C PRO A 326 -9.59 -4.45 -15.06
N ASP A 327 -10.06 -5.10 -16.13
CA ASP A 327 -11.34 -5.81 -16.10
C ASP A 327 -11.23 -7.11 -15.30
N CYS A 328 -11.27 -6.98 -13.97
CA CYS A 328 -11.15 -8.06 -13.01
C CYS A 328 -11.82 -7.68 -11.68
N GLN A 329 -11.85 -8.59 -10.72
CA GLN A 329 -12.21 -8.24 -9.35
C GLN A 329 -11.20 -7.24 -8.78
N TRP A 330 -11.70 -6.28 -8.01
CA TRP A 330 -10.87 -5.21 -7.45
C TRP A 330 -11.34 -4.79 -6.07
N ALA A 331 -10.36 -4.56 -5.20
CA ALA A 331 -10.54 -3.91 -3.91
C ALA A 331 -9.46 -2.84 -3.69
N HIS A 332 -9.88 -1.69 -3.15
CA HIS A 332 -9.00 -0.66 -2.63
C HIS A 332 -9.06 -0.64 -1.10
N LEU A 333 -7.90 -0.69 -0.46
CA LEU A 333 -7.74 -0.59 0.99
C LEU A 333 -7.10 0.77 1.32
N ASP A 334 -7.91 1.71 1.80
CA ASP A 334 -7.41 2.99 2.32
C ASP A 334 -7.06 2.82 3.81
N MET A 335 -5.77 2.77 4.09
CA MET A 335 -5.23 2.53 5.43
C MET A 335 -4.68 3.80 6.12
N ALA A 336 -5.08 4.98 5.66
CA ALA A 336 -4.57 6.24 6.21
C ALA A 336 -4.78 6.35 7.73
N GLY A 337 -5.91 5.85 8.26
CA GLY A 337 -6.16 5.80 9.70
C GLY A 337 -5.47 4.64 10.42
N ALA A 338 -5.12 3.58 9.69
CA ALA A 338 -4.56 2.34 10.23
C ALA A 338 -3.03 2.23 10.08
N MET A 339 -2.35 3.23 9.55
CA MET A 339 -0.92 3.14 9.23
C MET A 339 -0.02 3.04 10.47
N THR A 340 -0.44 3.62 11.59
CA THR A 340 0.33 3.63 12.85
C THR A 340 -0.44 2.99 13.99
N ALA A 341 0.27 2.47 14.99
CA ALA A 341 -0.32 1.97 16.22
C ALA A 341 -0.91 3.12 17.03
N ALA A 342 -2.08 2.89 17.63
CA ALA A 342 -2.67 3.77 18.64
C ALA A 342 -2.05 3.49 20.02
N ASP A 343 -2.16 4.44 20.94
CA ASP A 343 -1.55 4.34 22.27
C ASP A 343 -2.15 3.20 23.13
N ASP A 344 -3.35 2.72 22.80
CA ASP A 344 -4.05 1.62 23.48
C ASP A 344 -3.85 0.25 22.79
N GLU A 345 -3.08 0.20 21.70
CA GLU A 345 -2.77 -1.05 21.02
C GLU A 345 -1.57 -1.76 21.67
N TYR A 346 -1.55 -3.09 21.58
CA TYR A 346 -0.43 -3.93 22.07
C TYR A 346 0.88 -3.77 21.24
N LEU A 347 0.83 -3.02 20.15
CA LEU A 347 1.96 -2.80 19.26
C LEU A 347 2.78 -1.58 19.72
N ALA A 348 4.09 -1.66 19.55
CA ALA A 348 4.96 -0.52 19.75
C ALA A 348 4.62 0.64 18.79
N LYS A 349 4.88 1.86 19.26
CA LYS A 349 4.67 3.11 18.52
C LYS A 349 5.29 3.08 17.12
N GLY A 350 4.62 3.69 16.16
CA GLY A 350 5.03 3.76 14.74
C GLY A 350 4.16 2.90 13.84
N ALA A 351 4.66 2.57 12.65
CA ALA A 351 3.92 1.75 11.69
C ALA A 351 3.57 0.38 12.28
N LYS A 352 2.33 -0.07 12.09
CA LYS A 352 1.86 -1.35 12.64
C LYS A 352 1.86 -2.51 11.65
N GLY A 353 2.17 -2.28 10.38
CA GLY A 353 2.12 -3.30 9.32
C GLY A 353 0.69 -3.76 9.05
N ALA A 354 -0.28 -2.83 9.13
CA ALA A 354 -1.68 -3.11 8.86
C ALA A 354 -1.87 -3.74 7.47
N CYS A 355 -2.89 -4.56 7.34
CA CYS A 355 -3.28 -5.31 6.16
C CYS A 355 -2.29 -6.39 5.68
N VAL A 356 -1.08 -6.52 6.23
CA VAL A 356 -0.17 -7.61 5.83
C VAL A 356 -0.81 -8.98 6.07
N ARG A 357 -1.37 -9.21 7.25
CA ARG A 357 -2.01 -10.49 7.62
C ARG A 357 -3.25 -10.75 6.77
N LEU A 358 -4.04 -9.70 6.50
CA LEU A 358 -5.21 -9.78 5.63
C LEU A 358 -4.82 -10.19 4.20
N LEU A 359 -3.83 -9.53 3.61
CA LEU A 359 -3.37 -9.84 2.25
C LEU A 359 -2.79 -11.25 2.15
N VAL A 360 -1.97 -11.67 3.13
CA VAL A 360 -1.45 -13.04 3.20
C VAL A 360 -2.60 -14.05 3.22
N LYS A 361 -3.59 -13.83 4.10
CA LYS A 361 -4.74 -14.74 4.19
C LYS A 361 -5.56 -14.74 2.91
N MET A 362 -5.74 -13.58 2.28
CA MET A 362 -6.46 -13.47 1.02
C MET A 362 -5.78 -14.26 -0.10
N VAL A 363 -4.47 -14.09 -0.31
CA VAL A 363 -3.75 -14.81 -1.38
C VAL A 363 -3.62 -16.32 -1.13
N GLU A 364 -3.74 -16.78 0.11
CA GLU A 364 -3.82 -18.21 0.41
C GLU A 364 -5.16 -18.83 0.01
N THR A 365 -6.23 -18.11 0.27
CA THR A 365 -7.61 -18.63 0.12
C THR A 365 -8.21 -18.38 -1.26
N TYR A 366 -7.79 -17.30 -1.91
CA TYR A 366 -8.22 -16.90 -3.26
C TYR A 366 -7.38 -17.60 -4.31
#